data_0dbd1c0c622eec4cd1df571c9124e359
#
_entry.id   0dbd1c0c622eec4cd1df571c9124e359
#
_cell.length_a   1.000
_cell.length_b   1.000
_cell.length_c   1.000
_cell.angle_alpha   90.00
_cell.angle_beta   90.00
_cell.angle_gamma   90.00
#
_symmetry.space_group_name_H-M   'P 1'
#
loop_
_entity.id
_entity.type
_entity.pdbx_description
1 polymer ?
#
loop_
_entity_poly.entity_id
_entity_poly.type
_entity_poly.pdbx_seq_one_letter_code
_entity_poly.pdbx_strand_id
1 'polypeptide(L)'
;MDDSEGPRPLVLALAADVPPLVRVRRWAADALADLTDDELGDCMLVVTELVANAYDHGCVPRSVRLHRSDDPCCVRIEVDDGSVREPTLGRSRLGPQRGRGLVIVDNLSKDWGMIRHEGGKTVWAQVPCGAPPRRAV
;
A
#
# COMPACT_ATOMS: atom_id res chain seq x y z
N MET A 1 2.24 9.48 -27.97
CA MET A 1 2.22 9.29 -27.40
C MET A 1 2.15 9.57 -26.31
N ASP A 2 1.92 9.42 -25.67
CA ASP A 2 1.69 9.66 -24.67
C ASP A 2 2.57 9.45 -23.72
N ASP A 3 3.44 9.71 -23.81
CA ASP A 3 4.34 9.65 -22.92
C ASP A 3 4.22 10.59 -21.93
N SER A 4 3.33 11.43 -22.07
CA SER A 4 3.07 12.38 -21.10
C SER A 4 2.56 11.81 -19.88
N GLU A 5 2.18 10.58 -19.87
CA GLU A 5 1.61 10.11 -18.74
C GLU A 5 2.54 9.80 -17.74
N GLY A 6 3.45 10.02 -17.35
CA GLY A 6 4.26 9.70 -16.25
C GLY A 6 4.56 8.24 -16.15
N PRO A 7 5.30 7.83 -15.17
CA PRO A 7 5.69 6.44 -15.03
C PRO A 7 4.50 5.55 -14.81
N ARG A 8 4.52 4.39 -15.41
CA ARG A 8 3.45 3.45 -15.21
C ARG A 8 3.58 2.82 -13.87
N PRO A 9 2.48 2.43 -13.26
CA PRO A 9 2.56 1.73 -11.99
C PRO A 9 3.21 0.38 -12.15
N LEU A 10 3.89 -0.05 -11.11
CA LEU A 10 4.38 -1.40 -11.03
C LEU A 10 3.29 -2.26 -10.42
N VAL A 11 3.08 -3.43 -10.96
CA VAL A 11 1.99 -4.31 -10.53
C VAL A 11 2.53 -5.68 -10.19
N LEU A 12 2.08 -6.22 -9.07
CA LEU A 12 2.41 -7.58 -8.70
C LEU A 12 1.11 -8.32 -8.40
N ALA A 13 0.84 -9.36 -9.15
CA ALA A 13 -0.32 -10.20 -8.92
C ALA A 13 -0.09 -11.06 -7.70
N LEU A 14 -1.13 -11.22 -6.88
CA LEU A 14 -1.05 -11.98 -5.64
C LEU A 14 -1.90 -13.23 -5.81
N ALA A 15 -1.28 -14.30 -6.26
CA ALA A 15 -2.01 -15.52 -6.56
C ALA A 15 -1.94 -16.57 -5.49
N ALA A 16 -1.13 -16.37 -4.45
CA ALA A 16 -0.99 -17.36 -3.40
C ALA A 16 -2.21 -17.41 -2.50
N ASP A 17 -2.40 -18.54 -1.83
CA ASP A 17 -3.51 -18.68 -0.91
C ASP A 17 -3.28 -17.96 0.40
N VAL A 18 -2.05 -17.73 0.76
CA VAL A 18 -1.69 -16.97 1.96
C VAL A 18 -0.91 -15.76 1.53
N PRO A 19 -0.87 -14.70 2.33
CA PRO A 19 -0.18 -13.49 1.92
C PRO A 19 1.31 -13.75 1.64
N PRO A 20 1.77 -13.52 0.41
CA PRO A 20 3.17 -13.77 0.08
C PRO A 20 4.03 -12.58 0.49
N LEU A 21 4.13 -12.33 1.79
CA LEU A 21 4.72 -11.09 2.28
C LEU A 21 6.20 -10.94 1.97
N VAL A 22 6.95 -12.03 1.99
CA VAL A 22 8.38 -11.93 1.65
C VAL A 22 8.56 -11.47 0.21
N ARG A 23 7.76 -12.05 -0.68
CA ARG A 23 7.85 -11.70 -2.08
C ARG A 23 7.41 -10.25 -2.31
N VAL A 24 6.34 -9.86 -1.64
CA VAL A 24 5.82 -8.50 -1.77
C VAL A 24 6.86 -7.49 -1.29
N ARG A 25 7.45 -7.75 -0.14
CA ARG A 25 8.43 -6.83 0.41
C ARG A 25 9.67 -6.73 -0.45
N ARG A 26 10.12 -7.86 -0.99
CA ARG A 26 11.27 -7.84 -1.87
C ARG A 26 10.99 -7.05 -3.14
N TRP A 27 9.82 -7.26 -3.71
CA TRP A 27 9.41 -6.55 -4.91
C TRP A 27 9.33 -5.03 -4.64
N ALA A 28 8.72 -4.67 -3.52
CA ALA A 28 8.58 -3.25 -3.19
C ALA A 28 9.94 -2.62 -2.86
N ALA A 29 10.80 -3.34 -2.15
CA ALA A 29 12.11 -2.81 -1.81
C ALA A 29 12.95 -2.56 -3.06
N ASP A 30 12.84 -3.46 -4.04
CA ASP A 30 13.57 -3.25 -5.29
C ASP A 30 13.04 -2.03 -6.03
N ALA A 31 11.74 -1.86 -6.04
CA ALA A 31 11.13 -0.74 -6.74
C ALA A 31 11.42 0.60 -6.06
N LEU A 32 11.64 0.59 -4.76
CA LEU A 32 11.81 1.79 -3.97
C LEU A 32 13.21 1.91 -3.39
N ALA A 33 14.19 1.34 -4.08
CA ALA A 33 15.54 1.25 -3.54
C ALA A 33 16.21 2.60 -3.32
N ASP A 34 15.72 3.65 -3.94
CA ASP A 34 16.31 4.97 -3.78
C ASP A 34 15.76 5.73 -2.57
N LEU A 35 14.79 5.20 -1.88
CA LEU A 35 14.28 5.87 -0.69
C LEU A 35 15.23 5.69 0.48
N THR A 36 15.14 6.58 1.45
CA THR A 36 15.91 6.41 2.68
C THR A 36 15.38 5.19 3.43
N ASP A 37 16.17 4.70 4.37
CA ASP A 37 15.77 3.54 5.15
C ASP A 37 14.48 3.80 5.90
N ASP A 38 14.30 5.00 6.44
CA ASP A 38 13.08 5.30 7.17
C ASP A 38 11.87 5.35 6.23
N GLU A 39 12.03 5.95 5.07
CA GLU A 39 10.94 6.02 4.10
C GLU A 39 10.59 4.64 3.59
N LEU A 40 11.61 3.83 3.32
CA LEU A 40 11.36 2.49 2.85
C LEU A 40 10.67 1.66 3.95
N GLY A 41 11.10 1.83 5.20
CA GLY A 41 10.46 1.13 6.31
C GLY A 41 8.99 1.46 6.42
N ASP A 42 8.65 2.74 6.30
CA ASP A 42 7.26 3.16 6.36
C ASP A 42 6.45 2.53 5.22
N CYS A 43 6.99 2.55 4.01
CA CYS A 43 6.31 1.95 2.87
C CYS A 43 6.13 0.45 3.06
N MET A 44 7.14 -0.22 3.64
CA MET A 44 7.03 -1.65 3.88
C MET A 44 5.93 -1.98 4.89
N LEU A 45 5.80 -1.17 5.92
CA LEU A 45 4.74 -1.37 6.88
C LEU A 45 3.38 -1.18 6.24
N VAL A 46 3.23 -0.13 5.44
CA VAL A 46 1.94 0.14 4.81
C VAL A 46 1.58 -0.94 3.80
N VAL A 47 2.52 -1.34 2.94
CA VAL A 47 2.20 -2.34 1.92
C VAL A 47 1.87 -3.68 2.59
N THR A 48 2.58 -4.02 3.65
CA THR A 48 2.32 -5.26 4.36
C THR A 48 0.91 -5.26 4.94
N GLU A 49 0.51 -4.15 5.55
CA GLU A 49 -0.80 -4.09 6.17
C GLU A 49 -1.92 -4.08 5.14
N LEU A 50 -1.73 -3.40 4.03
CA LEU A 50 -2.75 -3.40 2.99
C LEU A 50 -2.90 -4.78 2.34
N VAL A 51 -1.79 -5.47 2.12
CA VAL A 51 -1.84 -6.82 1.55
C VAL A 51 -2.50 -7.78 2.55
N ALA A 52 -2.11 -7.70 3.83
CA ALA A 52 -2.72 -8.55 4.83
C ALA A 52 -4.22 -8.30 4.91
N ASN A 53 -4.62 -7.04 4.82
CA ASN A 53 -6.02 -6.69 4.85
C ASN A 53 -6.78 -7.29 3.67
N ALA A 54 -6.19 -7.31 2.49
CA ALA A 54 -6.82 -7.90 1.32
C ALA A 54 -7.01 -9.40 1.47
N TYR A 55 -6.12 -10.06 2.22
CA TYR A 55 -6.27 -11.49 2.47
C TYR A 55 -7.25 -11.77 3.60
N ASP A 56 -7.30 -10.89 4.60
CA ASP A 56 -8.21 -11.11 5.72
C ASP A 56 -9.65 -10.79 5.36
N HIS A 57 -9.86 -9.76 4.58
CA HIS A 57 -11.20 -9.23 4.33
C HIS A 57 -11.59 -9.18 2.87
N GLY A 58 -10.69 -9.55 2.00
CA GLY A 58 -10.94 -9.51 0.57
C GLY A 58 -11.01 -10.90 -0.03
N CYS A 59 -11.16 -10.95 -1.32
CA CYS A 59 -11.13 -12.21 -2.03
C CYS A 59 -10.44 -12.02 -3.37
N VAL A 60 -10.16 -13.14 -4.01
CA VAL A 60 -9.46 -13.10 -5.31
C VAL A 60 -10.34 -12.39 -6.33
N PRO A 61 -9.78 -11.79 -7.32
CA PRO A 61 -8.34 -11.68 -7.57
C PRO A 61 -7.72 -10.57 -6.74
N ARG A 62 -6.45 -10.70 -6.42
CA ARG A 62 -5.74 -9.69 -5.64
C ARG A 62 -4.49 -9.24 -6.36
N SER A 63 -4.15 -7.98 -6.23
CA SER A 63 -2.90 -7.45 -6.77
C SER A 63 -2.47 -6.24 -5.98
N VAL A 64 -1.20 -5.91 -6.05
CA VAL A 64 -0.67 -4.70 -5.42
C VAL A 64 -0.01 -3.86 -6.49
N ARG A 65 -0.18 -2.55 -6.42
CA ARG A 65 0.38 -1.61 -7.38
C ARG A 65 1.11 -0.51 -6.64
N LEU A 66 2.22 -0.09 -7.20
CA LEU A 66 3.00 1.03 -6.67
C LEU A 66 3.09 2.11 -7.72
N HIS A 67 2.78 3.34 -7.31
CA HIS A 67 2.96 4.51 -8.14
C HIS A 67 3.92 5.44 -7.41
N ARG A 68 4.83 6.02 -8.12
CA ARG A 68 5.77 6.94 -7.53
C ARG A 68 5.63 8.29 -8.19
N SER A 69 5.55 9.34 -7.41
CA SER A 69 5.62 10.69 -7.94
C SER A 69 6.77 11.43 -7.27
N ASP A 70 7.34 12.39 -7.96
CA ASP A 70 8.54 13.05 -7.45
C ASP A 70 8.30 14.46 -6.99
N ASP A 71 7.23 15.07 -7.32
CA ASP A 71 7.02 16.47 -6.99
C ASP A 71 5.54 16.72 -6.63
N PRO A 72 5.17 16.58 -5.40
CA PRO A 72 6.03 16.16 -4.29
C PRO A 72 6.30 14.67 -4.31
N CYS A 73 7.34 14.27 -3.60
CA CYS A 73 7.65 12.87 -3.53
C CYS A 73 6.58 12.13 -2.76
N CYS A 74 6.06 11.10 -3.36
CA CYS A 74 5.00 10.33 -2.74
C CYS A 74 4.97 8.93 -3.34
N VAL A 75 4.77 7.94 -2.50
CA VAL A 75 4.57 6.58 -2.95
C VAL A 75 3.10 6.27 -2.71
N ARG A 76 2.38 5.99 -3.78
CA ARG A 76 0.99 5.57 -3.64
C ARG A 76 0.95 4.06 -3.77
N ILE A 77 0.42 3.41 -2.75
CA ILE A 77 0.30 1.97 -2.69
C ILE A 77 -1.17 1.64 -2.85
N GLU A 78 -1.49 0.76 -3.78
CA GLU A 78 -2.87 0.36 -4.02
C GLU A 78 -2.94 -1.15 -4.01
N VAL A 79 -3.89 -1.70 -3.26
CA VAL A 79 -4.09 -3.13 -3.23
C VAL A 79 -5.52 -3.41 -3.63
N ASP A 80 -5.68 -4.22 -4.67
CA ASP A 80 -6.98 -4.58 -5.20
C ASP A 80 -7.39 -5.95 -4.70
N ASP A 81 -8.66 -6.11 -4.42
CA ASP A 81 -9.21 -7.44 -4.19
C ASP A 81 -10.62 -7.50 -4.75
N GLY A 82 -11.18 -8.69 -4.82
CA GLY A 82 -12.48 -8.91 -5.44
C GLY A 82 -13.68 -8.72 -4.53
N SER A 83 -13.47 -8.26 -3.30
CA SER A 83 -14.55 -8.10 -2.36
C SER A 83 -15.04 -6.67 -2.36
N VAL A 84 -16.30 -6.46 -2.04
CA VAL A 84 -16.82 -5.11 -1.89
C VAL A 84 -16.95 -4.73 -0.42
N ARG A 85 -16.43 -5.57 0.51
CA ARG A 85 -16.53 -5.23 1.91
C ARG A 85 -15.55 -4.14 2.28
N GLU A 86 -15.99 -3.23 3.12
CA GLU A 86 -15.14 -2.14 3.54
C GLU A 86 -14.15 -2.55 4.60
N PRO A 87 -12.92 -2.06 4.55
CA PRO A 87 -12.02 -2.24 5.67
C PRO A 87 -12.50 -1.43 6.85
N THR A 88 -12.17 -1.85 8.06
CA THR A 88 -12.60 -1.18 9.26
C THR A 88 -11.39 -0.65 10.01
N LEU A 89 -11.29 0.65 10.09
CA LEU A 89 -10.19 1.29 10.78
C LEU A 89 -10.30 1.03 12.28
N GLY A 90 -9.24 0.54 12.87
CA GLY A 90 -9.18 0.37 14.33
C GLY A 90 -10.02 -0.74 14.87
N ARG A 91 -10.69 -1.51 14.03
CA ARG A 91 -11.52 -2.59 14.49
C ARG A 91 -11.43 -3.77 13.59
N SER A 92 -11.61 -4.95 14.10
CA SER A 92 -11.58 -6.15 13.29
C SER A 92 -12.40 -7.22 13.96
N ARG A 93 -13.12 -8.00 13.16
CA ARG A 93 -13.82 -9.11 13.70
C ARG A 93 -12.89 -10.19 14.12
N LEU A 94 -11.64 -10.16 13.69
CA LEU A 94 -10.66 -11.16 14.04
C LEU A 94 -9.88 -10.79 15.28
N GLY A 95 -10.20 -9.67 15.92
CA GLY A 95 -9.56 -9.26 17.15
C GLY A 95 -8.89 -7.91 17.03
N PRO A 96 -8.51 -7.33 18.14
CA PRO A 96 -7.97 -5.98 18.13
C PRO A 96 -6.69 -5.83 17.33
N GLN A 97 -5.92 -6.91 17.21
CA GLN A 97 -4.70 -6.79 16.46
C GLN A 97 -4.90 -6.60 15.00
N ARG A 98 -5.98 -7.12 14.45
CA ARG A 98 -6.21 -6.97 13.01
C ARG A 98 -6.61 -5.54 12.69
N GLY A 99 -7.28 -4.88 13.57
CA GLY A 99 -7.62 -3.48 13.33
C GLY A 99 -6.44 -2.55 13.41
N ARG A 100 -5.35 -2.99 14.06
CA ARG A 100 -4.18 -2.18 14.16
C ARG A 100 -3.54 -1.90 12.83
N GLY A 101 -3.69 -2.77 11.85
CA GLY A 101 -3.09 -2.58 10.55
C GLY A 101 -3.52 -1.28 9.91
N LEU A 102 -4.81 -0.96 9.97
CA LEU A 102 -5.28 0.28 9.39
C LEU A 102 -4.92 1.49 10.24
N VAL A 103 -4.74 1.30 11.54
CA VAL A 103 -4.21 2.38 12.38
C VAL A 103 -2.78 2.72 11.94
N ILE A 104 -1.96 1.72 11.65
CA ILE A 104 -0.61 1.96 11.17
C ILE A 104 -0.65 2.68 9.83
N VAL A 105 -1.53 2.26 8.94
CA VAL A 105 -1.67 2.91 7.65
C VAL A 105 -2.06 4.38 7.84
N ASP A 106 -3.01 4.63 8.73
CA ASP A 106 -3.46 5.99 8.99
C ASP A 106 -2.32 6.85 9.53
N ASN A 107 -1.50 6.30 10.40
CA ASN A 107 -0.41 7.06 11.00
C ASN A 107 0.72 7.36 10.03
N LEU A 108 1.00 6.47 9.10
CA LEU A 108 2.15 6.62 8.22
C LEU A 108 1.81 7.26 6.88
N SER A 109 0.52 7.38 6.57
CA SER A 109 0.11 7.89 5.27
C SER A 109 -0.41 9.30 5.41
N LYS A 110 -0.15 10.11 4.41
CA LYS A 110 -0.72 11.44 4.41
C LYS A 110 -2.20 11.34 4.08
N ASP A 111 -2.61 10.31 3.38
CA ASP A 111 -4.00 10.07 3.06
C ASP A 111 -4.15 8.60 2.70
N TRP A 112 -5.34 8.05 2.88
CA TRP A 112 -5.65 6.69 2.49
C TRP A 112 -7.15 6.53 2.37
N GLY A 113 -7.57 5.50 1.68
CA GLY A 113 -9.00 5.30 1.50
C GLY A 113 -9.30 4.04 0.73
N MET A 114 -10.55 3.94 0.32
CA MET A 114 -11.02 2.80 -0.43
C MET A 114 -11.86 3.28 -1.59
N ILE A 115 -11.70 2.64 -2.73
CA ILE A 115 -12.50 2.91 -3.90
C ILE A 115 -13.20 1.62 -4.28
N ARG A 116 -14.51 1.66 -4.35
CA ARG A 116 -15.27 0.52 -4.83
C ARG A 116 -15.43 0.61 -6.32
N HIS A 117 -15.36 -0.53 -6.97
CA HIS A 117 -15.58 -0.56 -8.41
C HIS A 117 -16.27 -1.88 -8.73
N GLU A 118 -16.63 -2.04 -9.98
CA GLU A 118 -17.29 -3.24 -10.38
C GLU A 118 -16.34 -4.39 -10.19
N GLY A 119 -16.71 -5.38 -9.49
CA GLY A 119 -15.88 -6.55 -9.27
C GLY A 119 -14.96 -6.49 -8.09
N GLY A 120 -14.98 -5.43 -7.29
CA GLY A 120 -14.11 -5.42 -6.12
C GLY A 120 -13.86 -4.05 -5.55
N LYS A 121 -12.71 -3.90 -4.92
CA LYS A 121 -12.33 -2.63 -4.33
C LYS A 121 -10.81 -2.47 -4.38
N THR A 122 -10.40 -1.23 -4.24
CA THR A 122 -8.99 -0.86 -4.11
C THR A 122 -8.84 -0.11 -2.80
N VAL A 123 -7.95 -0.58 -1.94
CA VAL A 123 -7.57 0.17 -0.75
C VAL A 123 -6.24 0.81 -1.07
N TRP A 124 -6.11 2.10 -0.85
CA TRP A 124 -4.93 2.84 -1.26
C TRP A 124 -4.39 3.69 -0.12
N ALA A 125 -3.11 4.00 -0.19
CA ALA A 125 -2.47 4.87 0.77
C ALA A 125 -1.38 5.67 0.08
N GLN A 126 -1.16 6.89 0.52
CA GLN A 126 -0.11 7.75 0.01
C GLN A 126 0.88 8.01 1.12
N VAL A 127 2.10 7.54 0.94
CA VAL A 127 3.15 7.68 1.92
C VAL A 127 4.12 8.74 1.41
N PRO A 128 4.31 9.83 2.15
CA PRO A 128 5.20 10.88 1.68
C PRO A 128 6.65 10.45 1.73
N CYS A 129 7.44 10.97 0.82
CA CYS A 129 8.87 10.70 0.78
C CYS A 129 9.59 11.99 0.38
N GLY A 130 10.90 11.92 0.31
CA GLY A 130 11.65 13.10 -0.11
C GLY A 130 11.52 14.27 0.85
N ALA A 131 11.33 13.98 2.12
CA ALA A 131 11.23 15.05 3.09
C ALA A 131 12.48 15.88 3.03
N PRO A 132 12.39 17.18 3.26
CA PRO A 132 13.60 17.98 3.25
C PRO A 132 14.57 17.52 4.31
N PRO A 133 15.81 17.71 4.12
CA PRO A 133 16.76 17.29 5.12
C PRO A 133 16.40 17.89 6.46
N ARG A 134 16.55 17.09 7.51
CA ARG A 134 16.16 17.56 8.77
C ARG A 134 17.00 18.71 9.09
N ARG A 135 16.43 19.80 9.56
CA ARG A 135 17.12 20.89 9.88
C ARG A 135 18.05 20.58 10.89
N ALA A 136 19.20 20.92 10.76
CA ALA A 136 20.12 20.76 11.77
C ALA A 136 19.79 21.65 12.82
N VAL A 137 19.27 21.29 13.76
CA VAL A 137 18.89 22.21 14.74
C VAL A 137 19.72 22.01 15.90
#